data_b7c23d42d7871290254c16f8eecb55f7
#
_entry.id   b7c23d42d7871290254c16f8eecb55f7
#
_cell.length_a   1.000
_cell.length_b   1.000
_cell.length_c   1.000
_cell.angle_alpha   90.00
_cell.angle_beta   90.00
_cell.angle_gamma   90.00
#
_symmetry.space_group_name_H-M   'P 1'
#
loop_
_entity.id
_entity.type
_entity.pdbx_description
1 polymer ?
#
loop_
_entity_poly.entity_id
_entity_poly.type
_entity_poly.pdbx_seq_one_letter_code
_entity_poly.pdbx_strand_id
1 'polypeptide(L)'
;MKDVNINNNLKPENSNLEYKESKNSLPKDFWKTYSAFANTKGGLVVLGVSERDNNFYLSGVNDSSKILKDLHTTLHNQNKVNYSLVNDENIKEFELMGKKIIEIHIK
;
A
#
# COMPACT_ATOMS: atom_id res chain seq x y z
N MET A 1 2.25 -16.19 -14.14
CA MET A 1 3.24 -16.49 -13.10
C MET A 1 2.53 -16.57 -11.76
N LYS A 2 2.84 -17.56 -10.97
CA LYS A 2 2.22 -17.70 -9.65
C LYS A 2 2.85 -16.72 -8.66
N ASP A 3 2.02 -16.14 -7.81
CA ASP A 3 2.50 -15.30 -6.73
C ASP A 3 3.24 -16.16 -5.68
N VAL A 4 4.26 -15.57 -5.09
CA VAL A 4 5.07 -16.26 -4.09
C VAL A 4 4.40 -16.12 -2.73
N ASN A 5 4.23 -17.25 -2.02
CA ASN A 5 3.71 -17.23 -0.65
C ASN A 5 4.79 -16.70 0.28
N ILE A 6 4.46 -15.67 1.03
CA ILE A 6 5.42 -14.96 1.89
C ILE A 6 4.96 -14.86 3.34
N ASN A 7 4.06 -15.75 3.77
CA ASN A 7 3.56 -15.73 5.15
C ASN A 7 4.68 -15.69 6.20
N ASN A 8 5.76 -16.45 5.95
CA ASN A 8 6.86 -16.54 6.92
C ASN A 8 7.76 -15.30 6.92
N ASN A 9 7.62 -14.42 5.95
CA ASN A 9 8.47 -13.25 5.78
C ASN A 9 7.77 -11.94 6.10
N LEU A 10 6.50 -12.00 6.49
CA LEU A 10 5.70 -10.80 6.76
C LEU A 10 5.20 -10.78 8.19
N LYS A 11 5.08 -9.58 8.71
CA LYS A 11 4.35 -9.36 9.96
C LYS A 11 2.86 -9.53 9.69
N PRO A 12 2.07 -10.10 10.61
CA PRO A 12 0.62 -10.16 10.44
C PRO A 12 0.02 -8.76 10.38
N GLU A 13 -1.08 -8.63 9.64
CA GLU A 13 -1.85 -7.40 9.68
C GLU A 13 -2.35 -7.12 11.10
N ASN A 14 -2.49 -5.83 11.41
CA ASN A 14 -3.02 -5.40 12.70
C ASN A 14 -3.69 -4.03 12.53
N SER A 15 -4.03 -3.37 13.62
CA SER A 15 -4.76 -2.10 13.56
C SER A 15 -4.01 -0.97 12.87
N ASN A 16 -2.69 -1.12 12.63
CA ASN A 16 -1.89 -0.10 11.98
C ASN A 16 -0.94 -0.66 10.91
N LEU A 17 -1.26 -1.84 10.38
CA LEU A 17 -0.51 -2.44 9.27
C LEU A 17 -1.48 -3.18 8.36
N GLU A 18 -1.54 -2.77 7.10
CA GLU A 18 -2.47 -3.33 6.11
C GLU A 18 -1.71 -3.68 4.83
N TYR A 19 -1.95 -4.88 4.31
CA TYR A 19 -1.41 -5.31 3.01
C TYR A 19 -2.51 -5.26 1.97
N LYS A 20 -2.20 -4.75 0.77
CA LYS A 20 -3.17 -4.66 -0.31
C LYS A 20 -2.57 -5.07 -1.64
N GLU A 21 -3.36 -5.78 -2.43
CA GLU A 21 -3.01 -6.08 -3.81
C GLU A 21 -3.14 -4.80 -4.64
N SER A 22 -2.16 -4.55 -5.51
CA SER A 22 -2.14 -3.34 -6.33
C SER A 22 -1.31 -3.58 -7.59
N LYS A 23 -1.73 -4.52 -8.42
CA LYS A 23 -0.93 -4.90 -9.58
C LYS A 23 -0.81 -3.77 -10.60
N ASN A 24 -1.92 -3.13 -10.95
CA ASN A 24 -1.95 -2.12 -12.02
C ASN A 24 -2.57 -0.80 -11.61
N SER A 25 -3.18 -0.74 -10.42
CA SER A 25 -3.84 0.48 -9.94
C SER A 25 -3.98 0.43 -8.43
N LEU A 26 -4.29 1.57 -7.82
CA LEU A 26 -4.62 1.61 -6.41
C LEU A 26 -5.90 0.81 -6.16
N PRO A 27 -5.96 0.04 -5.04
CA PRO A 27 -7.20 -0.63 -4.67
C PRO A 27 -8.32 0.37 -4.45
N LYS A 28 -9.55 -0.04 -4.75
CA LYS A 28 -10.72 0.83 -4.60
C LYS A 28 -10.91 1.32 -3.18
N ASP A 29 -10.54 0.50 -2.20
CA ASP A 29 -10.71 0.83 -0.79
C ASP A 29 -9.46 1.45 -0.16
N PHE A 30 -8.46 1.80 -0.95
CA PHE A 30 -7.22 2.38 -0.43
C PHE A 30 -7.51 3.63 0.41
N TRP A 31 -8.33 4.54 -0.11
CA TRP A 31 -8.58 5.81 0.57
C TRP A 31 -9.43 5.63 1.82
N LYS A 32 -10.24 4.58 1.89
CA LYS A 32 -10.94 4.20 3.10
C LYS A 32 -9.95 3.79 4.20
N THR A 33 -8.97 2.97 3.84
CA THR A 33 -7.90 2.56 4.75
C THR A 33 -7.05 3.77 5.17
N TYR A 34 -6.73 4.64 4.21
CA TYR A 34 -6.00 5.86 4.49
C TYR A 34 -6.73 6.70 5.55
N SER A 35 -8.02 6.93 5.37
CA SER A 35 -8.83 7.71 6.31
C SER A 35 -8.87 7.07 7.68
N ALA A 36 -9.02 5.74 7.74
CA ALA A 36 -9.05 5.02 9.01
C ALA A 36 -7.74 5.20 9.77
N PHE A 37 -6.60 5.08 9.08
CA PHE A 37 -5.30 5.28 9.73
C PHE A 37 -5.10 6.74 10.14
N ALA A 38 -5.49 7.69 9.29
CA ALA A 38 -5.34 9.11 9.58
C ALA A 38 -6.16 9.55 10.80
N ASN A 39 -7.30 8.89 11.02
CA ASN A 39 -8.19 9.20 12.15
C ASN A 39 -7.79 8.47 13.43
N THR A 40 -6.72 7.71 13.42
CA THR A 40 -6.21 7.02 14.60
C THR A 40 -4.75 7.42 14.80
N LYS A 41 -3.87 6.46 15.01
CA LYS A 41 -2.45 6.73 15.26
C LYS A 41 -1.60 6.67 13.99
N GLY A 42 -2.25 6.63 12.84
CA GLY A 42 -1.54 6.40 11.59
C GLY A 42 -1.32 4.92 11.35
N GLY A 43 -0.50 4.61 10.35
CA GLY A 43 -0.21 3.23 10.04
C GLY A 43 0.61 3.08 8.77
N LEU A 44 0.81 1.83 8.39
CA LEU A 44 1.58 1.46 7.21
C LEU A 44 0.70 0.66 6.27
N VAL A 45 0.60 1.10 5.02
CA VAL A 45 -0.04 0.34 3.95
C VAL A 45 1.06 -0.17 3.03
N VAL A 46 1.02 -1.47 2.73
CA VAL A 46 1.98 -2.10 1.83
C VAL A 46 1.23 -2.58 0.59
N LEU A 47 1.55 -2.00 -0.56
CA LEU A 47 0.95 -2.37 -1.84
C LEU A 47 1.82 -3.41 -2.53
N GLY A 48 1.20 -4.43 -3.09
CA GLY A 48 1.90 -5.50 -3.78
C GLY A 48 1.84 -6.85 -3.08
N VAL A 49 1.00 -6.97 -2.06
CA VAL A 49 0.79 -8.20 -1.33
C VAL A 49 -0.69 -8.56 -1.37
N SER A 50 -0.99 -9.76 -1.83
CA SER A 50 -2.36 -10.28 -1.92
C SER A 50 -2.63 -11.22 -0.76
N GLU A 51 -3.88 -11.26 -0.29
CA GLU A 51 -4.33 -12.24 0.69
C GLU A 51 -5.34 -13.17 0.04
N ARG A 52 -5.11 -14.49 0.21
CA ARG A 52 -6.03 -15.53 -0.26
C ARG A 52 -5.99 -16.69 0.73
N ASP A 53 -7.18 -17.12 1.18
CA ASP A 53 -7.30 -18.27 2.09
C ASP A 53 -6.42 -18.12 3.34
N ASN A 54 -6.36 -16.92 3.89
CA ASN A 54 -5.57 -16.57 5.07
C ASN A 54 -4.06 -16.65 4.86
N ASN A 55 -3.62 -16.69 3.60
CA ASN A 55 -2.20 -16.67 3.25
C ASN A 55 -1.86 -15.39 2.49
N PHE A 56 -0.65 -14.90 2.71
CA PHE A 56 -0.15 -13.72 1.99
C PHE A 56 0.75 -14.15 0.84
N TYR A 57 0.59 -13.50 -0.30
CA TYR A 57 1.34 -13.78 -1.51
C TYR A 57 1.94 -12.49 -2.04
N LEU A 58 3.19 -12.58 -2.50
CA LEU A 58 3.86 -11.44 -3.12
C LEU A 58 3.36 -11.32 -4.56
N SER A 59 2.33 -10.48 -4.76
CA SER A 59 1.77 -10.24 -6.09
C SER A 59 2.56 -9.19 -6.86
N GLY A 60 3.14 -8.23 -6.14
CA GLY A 60 3.92 -7.16 -6.74
C GLY A 60 3.07 -6.08 -7.37
N VAL A 61 3.76 -5.00 -7.75
CA VAL A 61 3.18 -3.86 -8.46
C VAL A 61 3.77 -3.87 -9.86
N ASN A 62 2.92 -4.00 -10.89
CA ASN A 62 3.39 -4.05 -12.28
C ASN A 62 3.70 -2.66 -12.82
N ASP A 63 2.87 -1.68 -12.49
CA ASP A 63 3.03 -0.31 -12.98
C ASP A 63 3.16 0.65 -11.80
N SER A 64 4.35 0.62 -11.18
CA SER A 64 4.61 1.46 -10.03
C SER A 64 4.54 2.94 -10.35
N SER A 65 4.96 3.33 -11.56
CA SER A 65 4.92 4.74 -11.99
C SER A 65 3.49 5.27 -12.00
N LYS A 66 2.56 4.49 -12.52
CA LYS A 66 1.15 4.88 -12.55
C LYS A 66 0.58 5.00 -11.13
N ILE A 67 0.89 4.04 -10.28
CA ILE A 67 0.38 4.03 -8.91
C ILE A 67 0.95 5.22 -8.13
N LEU A 68 2.23 5.48 -8.26
CA LEU A 68 2.86 6.63 -7.61
C LEU A 68 2.27 7.95 -8.10
N LYS A 69 2.01 8.04 -9.41
CA LYS A 69 1.37 9.22 -9.98
C LYS A 69 -0.04 9.41 -9.42
N ASP A 70 -0.82 8.33 -9.34
CA ASP A 70 -2.18 8.38 -8.80
C ASP A 70 -2.17 8.80 -7.34
N LEU A 71 -1.23 8.29 -6.55
CA LEU A 71 -1.05 8.68 -5.15
C LEU A 71 -0.77 10.18 -5.03
N HIS A 72 0.21 10.68 -5.80
CA HIS A 72 0.55 12.11 -5.77
C HIS A 72 -0.62 12.99 -6.16
N THR A 73 -1.29 12.63 -7.26
CA THR A 73 -2.43 13.41 -7.76
C THR A 73 -3.52 13.50 -6.71
N THR A 74 -3.86 12.38 -6.07
CA THR A 74 -4.94 12.35 -5.10
C THR A 74 -4.54 13.01 -3.77
N LEU A 75 -3.30 12.81 -3.33
CA LEU A 75 -2.81 13.43 -2.11
C LEU A 75 -2.78 14.96 -2.19
N HIS A 76 -2.59 15.50 -3.40
CA HIS A 76 -2.62 16.94 -3.61
C HIS A 76 -4.01 17.48 -3.94
N ASN A 77 -5.02 16.61 -3.92
CA ASN A 77 -6.42 17.00 -4.14
C ASN A 77 -7.08 17.23 -2.78
N GLN A 78 -7.18 18.50 -2.37
CA GLN A 78 -7.69 18.88 -1.06
C GLN A 78 -9.13 18.44 -0.80
N ASN A 79 -9.88 18.15 -1.85
CA ASN A 79 -11.26 17.68 -1.71
C ASN A 79 -11.36 16.20 -1.37
N LYS A 80 -10.25 15.47 -1.45
CA LYS A 80 -10.22 14.03 -1.20
C LYS A 80 -9.58 13.68 0.12
N VAL A 81 -8.41 14.25 0.42
CA VAL A 81 -7.62 13.89 1.61
C VAL A 81 -6.92 15.11 2.16
N ASN A 82 -6.51 14.99 3.42
CA ASN A 82 -5.61 15.97 4.02
C ASN A 82 -4.18 15.55 3.68
N TYR A 83 -3.61 16.16 2.65
CA TYR A 83 -2.32 15.77 2.11
C TYR A 83 -1.15 16.06 3.07
N SER A 84 -1.36 16.80 4.14
CA SER A 84 -0.29 17.06 5.11
C SER A 84 0.05 15.81 5.95
N LEU A 85 -0.78 14.77 5.91
CA LEU A 85 -0.58 13.53 6.66
C LEU A 85 0.41 12.59 5.98
N VAL A 86 0.62 12.76 4.69
CA VAL A 86 1.56 11.94 3.91
C VAL A 86 2.28 12.85 2.93
N ASN A 87 3.58 12.70 2.81
CA ASN A 87 4.37 13.39 1.80
C ASN A 87 5.26 12.40 1.08
N ASP A 88 6.05 12.87 0.12
CA ASP A 88 6.88 11.99 -0.71
C ASP A 88 7.86 11.17 0.11
N GLU A 89 8.31 11.68 1.24
CA GLU A 89 9.24 10.97 2.12
C GLU A 89 8.59 9.76 2.79
N ASN A 90 7.28 9.73 2.84
CA ASN A 90 6.51 8.66 3.46
C ASN A 90 6.07 7.59 2.47
N ILE A 91 6.42 7.75 1.20
CA ILE A 91 6.09 6.79 0.15
C ILE A 91 7.41 6.23 -0.36
N LYS A 92 7.57 4.91 -0.21
CA LYS A 92 8.82 4.24 -0.59
C LYS A 92 8.53 3.06 -1.49
N GLU A 93 9.38 2.88 -2.50
CA GLU A 93 9.31 1.75 -3.41
C GLU A 93 10.48 0.82 -3.11
N PHE A 94 10.17 -0.48 -3.01
CA PHE A 94 11.16 -1.52 -2.78
C PHE A 94 11.00 -2.63 -3.80
N GLU A 95 12.05 -3.42 -3.93
CA GLU A 95 12.00 -4.67 -4.68
C GLU A 95 12.23 -5.83 -3.72
N LEU A 96 11.36 -6.83 -3.79
CA LEU A 96 11.45 -8.02 -2.96
C LEU A 96 11.22 -9.22 -3.85
N MET A 97 12.20 -10.14 -3.88
CA MET A 97 12.13 -11.37 -4.69
C MET A 97 11.79 -11.07 -6.16
N GLY A 98 12.34 -9.99 -6.70
CA GLY A 98 12.14 -9.61 -8.10
C GLY A 98 10.83 -8.89 -8.39
N LYS A 99 10.03 -8.59 -7.37
CA LYS A 99 8.76 -7.88 -7.51
C LYS A 99 8.79 -6.58 -6.74
N LYS A 100 8.12 -5.55 -7.27
CA LYS A 100 8.07 -4.25 -6.63
C LYS A 100 6.95 -4.18 -5.62
N ILE A 101 7.21 -3.53 -4.49
CA ILE A 101 6.20 -3.20 -3.48
C ILE A 101 6.32 -1.72 -3.14
N ILE A 102 5.22 -1.13 -2.70
CA ILE A 102 5.19 0.27 -2.31
C ILE A 102 4.70 0.35 -0.87
N GLU A 103 5.47 1.02 -0.03
CA GLU A 103 5.10 1.27 1.37
C GLU A 103 4.64 2.72 1.52
N ILE A 104 3.50 2.90 2.17
CA ILE A 104 2.94 4.23 2.42
C ILE A 104 2.75 4.37 3.92
N HIS A 105 3.51 5.27 4.52
CA HIS A 105 3.44 5.57 5.96
C HIS A 105 2.47 6.72 6.18
N ILE A 106 1.43 6.48 6.96
CA ILE A 106 0.40 7.47 7.28
C ILE A 106 0.57 7.87 8.74
N LYS A 107 0.72 9.16 8.97
CA LYS A 107 0.95 9.67 10.32
C LYS A 107 -0.34 9.91 11.08
#